data_bfc8d9ec2fcc0aff26777bc64129d860
#
_entry.id   bfc8d9ec2fcc0aff26777bc64129d860
#
_cell.length_a   1.000
_cell.length_b   1.000
_cell.length_c   1.000
_cell.angle_alpha   90.00
_cell.angle_beta   90.00
_cell.angle_gamma   90.00
#
_symmetry.space_group_name_H-M   'P 1'
#
loop_
_entity.id
_entity.type
_entity.pdbx_description
1 polymer ?
#
loop_
_entity_poly.entity_id
_entity_poly.type
_entity_poly.pdbx_seq_one_letter_code
_entity_poly.pdbx_strand_id
1 'polypeptide(L)'
;MKSNDGFTLLESLVSLTIISSLLLLLLQSLNISIFQLKKTDTAVLAASLSRSLLNEIGIVHPLQPGEISGRIGNIANWNATISNRPLLFDNRAPEKAGAMTYDVALEITIQNTQFKFHTVKNTVNGNPR
;
A
#
# COMPACT_ATOMS: atom_id res chain seq x y z
N MET A 1 12.00 -6.10 69.10
CA MET A 1 12.54 -4.85 68.53
C MET A 1 11.97 -4.68 67.11
N LYS A 2 11.10 -3.70 66.94
CA LYS A 2 10.61 -3.34 65.59
C LYS A 2 11.72 -2.50 64.95
N SER A 3 12.40 -3.02 63.93
CA SER A 3 13.27 -2.19 63.13
C SER A 3 12.37 -1.27 62.26
N ASN A 4 12.43 0.02 62.54
CA ASN A 4 11.84 1.01 61.66
C ASN A 4 12.87 1.23 60.54
N ASP A 5 12.77 0.40 59.49
CA ASP A 5 13.55 0.61 58.30
C ASP A 5 12.95 1.82 57.54
N GLY A 6 13.55 2.96 57.76
CA GLY A 6 13.18 4.21 57.09
C GLY A 6 13.56 4.12 55.60
N PHE A 7 12.65 4.53 54.72
CA PHE A 7 12.88 4.69 53.31
C PHE A 7 14.12 5.56 53.06
N THR A 8 15.12 5.01 52.40
CA THR A 8 16.36 5.75 52.17
C THR A 8 16.21 6.70 51.00
N LEU A 9 16.89 7.86 51.08
CA LEU A 9 16.88 8.86 50.00
C LEU A 9 17.39 8.27 48.67
N LEU A 10 18.30 7.32 48.76
CA LEU A 10 18.82 6.57 47.60
C LEU A 10 17.74 5.68 46.95
N GLU A 11 16.90 5.03 47.74
CA GLU A 11 15.80 4.18 47.23
C GLU A 11 14.75 5.01 46.51
N SER A 12 14.44 6.21 47.02
CA SER A 12 13.55 7.16 46.34
C SER A 12 14.14 7.61 45.00
N LEU A 13 15.44 7.86 44.95
CA LEU A 13 16.11 8.31 43.73
C LEU A 13 16.17 7.20 42.68
N VAL A 14 16.46 5.97 43.09
CA VAL A 14 16.40 4.79 42.17
C VAL A 14 15.02 4.56 41.67
N SER A 15 13.99 4.61 42.53
CA SER A 15 12.59 4.43 42.11
C SER A 15 12.16 5.51 41.11
N LEU A 16 12.55 6.77 41.34
CA LEU A 16 12.25 7.87 40.43
C LEU A 16 12.91 7.69 39.05
N THR A 17 14.16 7.22 39.01
CA THR A 17 14.86 6.97 37.73
C THR A 17 14.22 5.85 36.94
N ILE A 18 13.78 4.76 37.60
CA ILE A 18 13.05 3.65 36.96
C ILE A 18 11.74 4.14 36.41
N ILE A 19 10.94 4.85 37.20
CA ILE A 19 9.64 5.38 36.75
C ILE A 19 9.79 6.31 35.55
N SER A 20 10.77 7.22 35.62
CA SER A 20 11.06 8.16 34.51
C SER A 20 11.46 7.43 33.23
N SER A 21 12.31 6.41 33.35
CA SER A 21 12.72 5.59 32.21
C SER A 21 11.54 4.84 31.56
N LEU A 22 10.65 4.25 32.36
CA LEU A 22 9.45 3.60 31.89
C LEU A 22 8.51 4.57 31.18
N LEU A 23 8.34 5.78 31.74
CA LEU A 23 7.51 6.81 31.12
C LEU A 23 8.05 7.23 29.75
N LEU A 24 9.37 7.42 29.62
CA LEU A 24 10.00 7.74 28.34
C LEU A 24 9.78 6.63 27.30
N LEU A 25 9.90 5.36 27.67
CA LEU A 25 9.65 4.23 26.80
C LEU A 25 8.18 4.18 26.32
N LEU A 26 7.24 4.47 27.22
CA LEU A 26 5.82 4.54 26.86
C LEU A 26 5.54 5.67 25.86
N LEU A 27 6.11 6.85 26.08
CA LEU A 27 5.94 7.99 25.17
C LEU A 27 6.54 7.69 23.79
N GLN A 28 7.68 7.03 23.70
CA GLN A 28 8.29 6.61 22.45
C GLN A 28 7.39 5.60 21.69
N SER A 29 6.83 4.63 22.42
CA SER A 29 5.92 3.63 21.86
C SER A 29 4.66 4.28 21.24
N LEU A 30 4.09 5.28 21.90
CA LEU A 30 2.92 6.01 21.38
C LEU A 30 3.24 6.77 20.10
N ASN A 31 4.39 7.43 20.03
CA ASN A 31 4.80 8.16 18.82
C ASN A 31 4.95 7.24 17.61
N ILE A 32 5.54 6.07 17.79
CA ILE A 32 5.69 5.06 16.72
C ILE A 32 4.30 4.58 16.25
N SER A 33 3.39 4.33 17.18
CA SER A 33 2.04 3.86 16.87
C SER A 33 1.24 4.85 16.04
N ILE A 34 1.31 6.14 16.37
CA ILE A 34 0.62 7.21 15.61
C ILE A 34 1.18 7.32 14.19
N PHE A 35 2.50 7.21 14.03
CA PHE A 35 3.13 7.25 12.71
C PHE A 35 2.72 6.06 11.83
N GLN A 36 2.64 4.86 12.40
CA GLN A 36 2.21 3.66 11.70
C GLN A 36 0.75 3.73 11.27
N LEU A 37 -0.15 4.27 12.12
CA LEU A 37 -1.56 4.46 11.79
C LEU A 37 -1.73 5.33 10.54
N LYS A 38 -1.07 6.48 10.47
CA LYS A 38 -1.15 7.37 9.30
C LYS A 38 -0.68 6.67 8.00
N LYS A 39 0.36 5.87 8.08
CA LYS A 39 0.89 5.12 6.93
C LYS A 39 -0.10 4.03 6.48
N THR A 40 -0.75 3.36 7.42
CA THR A 40 -1.76 2.32 7.15
C THR A 40 -2.99 2.91 6.46
N ASP A 41 -3.51 4.04 6.93
CA ASP A 41 -4.68 4.71 6.33
C ASP A 41 -4.42 5.07 4.86
N THR A 42 -3.23 5.61 4.58
CA THR A 42 -2.84 5.95 3.21
C THR A 42 -2.73 4.71 2.32
N ALA A 43 -2.20 3.61 2.85
CA ALA A 43 -2.09 2.35 2.11
C ALA A 43 -3.45 1.70 1.83
N VAL A 44 -4.38 1.74 2.79
CA VAL A 44 -5.76 1.25 2.61
C VAL A 44 -6.49 2.08 1.56
N LEU A 45 -6.33 3.41 1.60
CA LEU A 45 -6.90 4.29 0.59
C LEU A 45 -6.32 3.97 -0.80
N ALA A 46 -5.00 3.83 -0.93
CA ALA A 46 -4.36 3.46 -2.19
C ALA A 46 -4.88 2.13 -2.73
N ALA A 47 -5.05 1.12 -1.87
CA ALA A 47 -5.58 -0.18 -2.25
C ALA A 47 -7.04 -0.12 -2.73
N SER A 48 -7.87 0.70 -2.11
CA SER A 48 -9.27 0.89 -2.54
C SER A 48 -9.35 1.60 -3.90
N LEU A 49 -8.56 2.67 -4.08
CA LEU A 49 -8.47 3.40 -5.34
C LEU A 49 -7.91 2.53 -6.47
N SER A 50 -6.90 1.69 -6.17
CA SER A 50 -6.34 0.79 -7.18
C SER A 50 -7.36 -0.20 -7.72
N ARG A 51 -8.24 -0.74 -6.86
CA ARG A 51 -9.33 -1.63 -7.30
C ARG A 51 -10.29 -0.92 -8.24
N SER A 52 -10.69 0.31 -7.92
CA SER A 52 -11.58 1.09 -8.76
C SER A 52 -10.95 1.36 -10.11
N LEU A 53 -9.74 1.90 -10.13
CA LEU A 53 -9.01 2.23 -11.35
C LEU A 53 -8.74 1.00 -12.21
N LEU A 54 -8.29 -0.10 -11.60
CA LEU A 54 -8.04 -1.33 -12.33
C LEU A 54 -9.34 -1.93 -12.91
N ASN A 55 -10.50 -1.72 -12.30
CA ASN A 55 -11.78 -2.12 -12.88
C ASN A 55 -12.20 -1.22 -14.06
N GLU A 56 -11.87 0.07 -14.02
CA GLU A 56 -12.16 1.00 -15.11
C GLU A 56 -11.29 0.75 -16.34
N ILE A 57 -10.04 0.31 -16.15
CA ILE A 57 -9.12 -0.05 -17.24
C ILE A 57 -9.67 -1.32 -17.92
N GLY A 58 -10.02 -1.20 -19.19
CA GLY A 58 -10.68 -2.25 -19.97
C GLY A 58 -12.18 -2.06 -20.14
N ILE A 59 -12.82 -1.16 -19.38
CA ILE A 59 -14.23 -0.79 -19.52
C ILE A 59 -14.33 0.64 -20.06
N VAL A 60 -13.75 1.60 -19.34
CA VAL A 60 -13.75 3.02 -19.71
C VAL A 60 -12.52 3.37 -20.57
N HIS A 61 -11.37 2.81 -20.20
CA HIS A 61 -10.12 2.96 -20.93
C HIS A 61 -9.83 1.70 -21.73
N PRO A 62 -9.62 1.80 -23.08
CA PRO A 62 -9.35 0.63 -23.89
C PRO A 62 -8.04 -0.04 -23.46
N LEU A 63 -8.02 -1.39 -23.49
CA LEU A 63 -6.81 -2.18 -23.26
C LEU A 63 -5.93 -2.12 -24.50
N GLN A 64 -5.12 -1.08 -24.61
CA GLN A 64 -4.13 -0.89 -25.68
C GLN A 64 -2.77 -0.59 -25.05
N PRO A 65 -1.67 -1.08 -25.62
CA PRO A 65 -0.34 -0.75 -25.12
C PRO A 65 -0.12 0.76 -25.10
N GLY A 66 0.33 1.27 -23.96
CA GLY A 66 0.56 2.70 -23.78
C GLY A 66 0.47 3.09 -22.31
N GLU A 67 0.53 4.39 -22.08
CA GLU A 67 0.39 4.98 -20.73
C GLU A 67 -0.87 5.81 -20.68
N ILE A 68 -1.60 5.64 -19.59
CA ILE A 68 -2.75 6.46 -19.23
C ILE A 68 -2.53 7.02 -17.84
N SER A 69 -2.88 8.27 -17.65
CA SER A 69 -2.72 8.93 -16.37
C SER A 69 -3.93 9.79 -16.04
N GLY A 70 -4.12 10.04 -14.77
CA GLY A 70 -5.21 10.87 -14.30
C GLY A 70 -5.02 11.34 -12.88
N ARG A 71 -6.05 12.06 -12.40
CA ARG A 71 -6.06 12.64 -11.06
C ARG A 71 -7.41 12.36 -10.40
N ILE A 72 -7.38 11.97 -9.15
CA ILE A 72 -8.57 11.74 -8.33
C ILE A 72 -8.70 12.92 -7.37
N GLY A 73 -9.51 13.90 -7.74
CA GLY A 73 -9.67 15.13 -6.97
C GLY A 73 -8.33 15.80 -6.66
N ASN A 74 -8.15 16.22 -5.40
CA ASN A 74 -6.87 16.70 -4.87
C ASN A 74 -6.12 15.65 -4.04
N ILE A 75 -6.57 14.40 -4.07
CA ILE A 75 -6.13 13.35 -3.15
C ILE A 75 -4.99 12.54 -3.76
N ALA A 76 -5.10 12.13 -5.02
CA ALA A 76 -4.18 11.22 -5.65
C ALA A 76 -3.92 11.54 -7.13
N ASN A 77 -2.69 11.35 -7.57
CA ASN A 77 -2.35 11.23 -8.98
C ASN A 77 -2.08 9.75 -9.28
N TRP A 78 -2.45 9.32 -10.47
CA TRP A 78 -2.20 7.95 -10.88
C TRP A 78 -1.68 7.88 -12.32
N ASN A 79 -0.87 6.87 -12.59
CA ASN A 79 -0.37 6.51 -13.90
C ASN A 79 -0.48 4.99 -14.08
N ALA A 80 -0.98 4.55 -15.22
CA ALA A 80 -1.06 3.15 -15.56
C ALA A 80 -0.34 2.89 -16.87
N THR A 81 0.59 1.94 -16.86
CA THR A 81 1.32 1.47 -18.02
C THR A 81 0.74 0.12 -18.44
N ILE A 82 0.25 0.04 -19.68
CA ILE A 82 -0.33 -1.16 -20.27
C ILE A 82 0.65 -1.70 -21.30
N SER A 83 1.06 -2.94 -21.16
CA SER A 83 1.97 -3.62 -22.09
C SER A 83 1.43 -4.97 -22.54
N ASN A 84 1.74 -5.37 -23.75
CA ASN A 84 1.42 -6.71 -24.22
C ASN A 84 2.25 -7.73 -23.48
N ARG A 85 1.59 -8.76 -22.93
CA ARG A 85 2.27 -9.91 -22.36
C ARG A 85 2.45 -10.97 -23.43
N PRO A 86 3.67 -11.28 -23.88
CA PRO A 86 3.89 -12.41 -24.78
C PRO A 86 3.54 -13.69 -24.01
N LEU A 87 2.69 -14.53 -24.58
CA LEU A 87 2.40 -15.87 -24.06
C LEU A 87 3.63 -16.74 -24.26
N LEU A 88 4.49 -16.82 -23.25
CA LEU A 88 5.79 -17.54 -23.30
C LEU A 88 5.64 -19.06 -23.31
N PHE A 89 4.44 -19.59 -23.10
CA PHE A 89 4.22 -21.03 -23.02
C PHE A 89 2.84 -21.41 -23.59
N ASP A 90 2.75 -21.66 -24.89
CA ASP A 90 1.98 -22.79 -25.37
C ASP A 90 2.14 -23.04 -26.89
N ASN A 91 3.05 -23.95 -27.22
CA ASN A 91 3.12 -24.54 -28.59
C ASN A 91 1.96 -25.52 -28.87
N ARG A 92 0.94 -25.62 -28.00
CA ARG A 92 -0.13 -26.61 -28.09
C ARG A 92 -1.55 -26.08 -27.92
N ALA A 93 -1.75 -24.85 -27.59
CA ALA A 93 -3.10 -24.28 -27.60
C ALA A 93 -3.45 -23.90 -29.04
N PRO A 94 -4.56 -24.42 -29.60
CA PRO A 94 -5.09 -23.83 -30.82
C PRO A 94 -5.36 -22.38 -30.50
N GLU A 95 -4.74 -21.51 -31.28
CA GLU A 95 -4.97 -20.09 -31.33
C GLU A 95 -6.50 -19.83 -31.33
N LYS A 96 -7.08 -19.69 -30.14
CA LYS A 96 -8.41 -19.13 -30.04
C LYS A 96 -8.26 -17.69 -30.47
N ALA A 97 -8.48 -17.51 -31.75
CA ALA A 97 -8.34 -16.27 -32.45
C ALA A 97 -8.86 -15.11 -31.60
N GLY A 98 -8.00 -14.20 -31.19
CA GLY A 98 -8.34 -12.93 -30.62
C GLY A 98 -8.19 -12.73 -29.11
N ALA A 99 -7.69 -13.69 -28.34
CA ALA A 99 -7.39 -13.43 -26.92
C ALA A 99 -6.02 -12.79 -26.77
N MET A 100 -5.96 -11.57 -26.26
CA MET A 100 -4.71 -10.89 -25.93
C MET A 100 -4.60 -10.72 -24.43
N THR A 101 -3.39 -10.91 -23.91
CA THR A 101 -3.08 -10.71 -22.49
C THR A 101 -2.26 -9.45 -22.33
N TYR A 102 -2.65 -8.62 -21.39
CA TYR A 102 -1.99 -7.36 -21.07
C TYR A 102 -1.53 -7.35 -19.62
N ASP A 103 -0.30 -6.90 -19.42
CA ASP A 103 0.21 -6.53 -18.11
C ASP A 103 -0.15 -5.07 -17.86
N VAL A 104 -0.78 -4.80 -16.72
CA VAL A 104 -1.15 -3.46 -16.27
C VAL A 104 -0.40 -3.14 -15.00
N ALA A 105 0.52 -2.20 -15.08
CA ALA A 105 1.22 -1.64 -13.93
C ALA A 105 0.59 -0.30 -13.56
N LEU A 106 0.00 -0.20 -12.37
CA LEU A 106 -0.65 1.01 -11.86
C LEU A 106 0.18 1.60 -10.73
N GLU A 107 0.54 2.86 -10.87
CA GLU A 107 1.20 3.65 -9.83
C GLU A 107 0.24 4.73 -9.32
N ILE A 108 0.06 4.79 -8.00
CA ILE A 108 -0.78 5.79 -7.33
C ILE A 108 0.07 6.58 -6.36
N THR A 109 0.08 7.89 -6.47
CA THR A 109 0.80 8.79 -5.57
C THR A 109 -0.19 9.55 -4.71
N ILE A 110 -0.12 9.35 -3.39
CA ILE A 110 -0.94 10.01 -2.37
C ILE A 110 0.00 10.69 -1.38
N GLN A 111 -0.17 11.98 -1.15
CA GLN A 111 0.61 12.75 -0.17
C GLN A 111 2.13 12.47 -0.24
N ASN A 112 2.69 12.44 -1.45
CA ASN A 112 4.11 12.16 -1.69
C ASN A 112 4.58 10.71 -1.44
N THR A 113 3.64 9.78 -1.21
CA THR A 113 3.92 8.35 -1.10
C THR A 113 3.41 7.63 -2.34
N GLN A 114 4.29 6.86 -2.96
CA GLN A 114 3.98 6.11 -4.18
C GLN A 114 3.67 4.64 -3.85
N PHE A 115 2.56 4.16 -4.41
CA PHE A 115 2.11 2.78 -4.32
C PHE A 115 2.06 2.16 -5.71
N LYS A 116 2.58 0.94 -5.85
CA LYS A 116 2.62 0.21 -7.11
C LYS A 116 1.74 -1.03 -7.02
N PHE A 117 0.88 -1.19 -8.02
CA PHE A 117 0.00 -2.34 -8.17
C PHE A 117 0.22 -2.95 -9.55
N HIS A 118 0.09 -4.25 -9.64
CA HIS A 118 0.25 -4.97 -10.90
C HIS A 118 -0.87 -5.97 -11.07
N THR A 119 -1.43 -6.05 -12.27
CA THR A 119 -2.45 -7.03 -12.62
C THR A 119 -2.31 -7.47 -14.07
N VAL A 120 -2.93 -8.59 -14.37
CA VAL A 120 -2.99 -9.13 -15.73
C VAL A 120 -4.43 -9.12 -16.19
N LYS A 121 -4.68 -8.61 -17.37
CA LYS A 121 -6.00 -8.57 -18.00
C LYS A 121 -6.00 -9.28 -19.34
N ASN A 122 -7.07 -9.99 -19.61
CA ASN A 122 -7.28 -10.67 -20.88
C ASN A 122 -8.43 -10.01 -21.64
N THR A 123 -8.28 -9.90 -22.96
CA THR A 123 -9.38 -9.53 -23.84
C THR A 123 -9.72 -10.72 -24.74
N VAL A 124 -11.00 -10.90 -25.03
CA VAL A 124 -11.46 -11.84 -26.04
C VAL A 124 -12.12 -11.01 -27.14
N ASN A 125 -11.58 -11.08 -28.36
CA ASN A 125 -12.09 -10.36 -29.54
C ASN A 125 -12.26 -8.84 -29.36
N GLY A 126 -11.30 -8.18 -28.71
CA GLY A 126 -11.30 -6.73 -28.56
C GLY A 126 -12.37 -6.18 -27.60
N ASN A 127 -13.13 -7.03 -26.93
CA ASN A 127 -14.09 -6.61 -25.92
C ASN A 127 -13.60 -7.05 -24.52
N PRO A 128 -13.37 -6.13 -23.59
CA PRO A 128 -12.92 -6.46 -22.23
C PRO A 128 -14.05 -7.21 -21.49
N ARG A 129 -13.71 -8.23 -20.76
CA ARG A 129 -14.56 -8.89 -19.76
C ARG A 129 -14.04 -8.59 -18.36
#